data_66bf22dcb2eb6e9b1e1c161d7b3154ff
#
_entry.id   66bf22dcb2eb6e9b1e1c161d7b3154ff
#
_cell.length_a   1.000
_cell.length_b   1.000
_cell.length_c   1.000
_cell.angle_alpha   90.00
_cell.angle_beta   90.00
_cell.angle_gamma   90.00
#
_symmetry.space_group_name_H-M   'P 1'
#
loop_
_entity.id
_entity.type
_entity.pdbx_description
1 polymer ?
#
loop_
_entity_poly.entity_id
_entity_poly.type
_entity_poly.pdbx_seq_one_letter_code
_entity_poly.pdbx_strand_id
1 'polypeptide(L)'
;MKLKRVQLFFVILLVTATSSCSNESLYRNVAQVNYGTSFGMCVGYCKRDVSIDSVYTSYSCAGWSKEVEPTQSKVQTTKSAWDSVKVLINNKAFFELPATIGCPDCADGGAEWVEVKLLNGTAHKVVFEYYNEPQQLQSSIAKLRQIAGKNECK
;
A
#
# COMPACT_ATOMS: atom_id res chain seq x y z
N MET A 1 -14.00 40.32 60.32
CA MET A 1 -14.95 39.83 59.38
C MET A 1 -14.54 40.27 57.96
N LYS A 2 -13.98 39.35 57.13
CA LYS A 2 -13.92 39.35 55.62
C LYS A 2 -12.88 38.34 55.19
N LEU A 3 -13.26 37.09 55.32
CA LEU A 3 -12.54 35.97 54.70
C LEU A 3 -13.63 35.10 54.08
N LYS A 4 -13.87 35.20 52.79
CA LYS A 4 -14.69 34.26 51.99
C LYS A 4 -14.87 34.82 50.57
N ARG A 5 -13.83 34.85 49.75
CA ARG A 5 -13.99 35.07 48.29
C ARG A 5 -12.78 34.68 47.43
N VAL A 6 -11.95 33.75 47.87
CA VAL A 6 -10.73 33.34 47.10
C VAL A 6 -10.78 31.86 46.68
N GLN A 7 -11.87 31.14 46.83
CA GLN A 7 -11.87 29.68 46.57
C GLN A 7 -12.75 29.24 45.43
N LEU A 8 -12.96 30.06 44.41
CA LEU A 8 -13.84 29.67 43.27
C LEU A 8 -13.17 29.81 41.88
N PHE A 9 -11.85 29.94 41.78
CA PHE A 9 -11.18 30.09 40.46
C PHE A 9 -10.20 28.96 40.12
N PHE A 10 -10.21 27.82 40.81
CA PHE A 10 -9.24 26.75 40.59
C PHE A 10 -9.80 25.45 39.99
N VAL A 11 -11.01 25.44 39.44
CA VAL A 11 -11.64 24.19 38.98
C VAL A 11 -11.89 24.14 37.45
N ILE A 12 -11.47 25.14 36.68
CA ILE A 12 -11.71 25.10 35.21
C ILE A 12 -10.38 25.13 34.44
N LEU A 13 -9.49 24.19 34.73
CA LEU A 13 -8.31 23.98 33.88
C LEU A 13 -7.90 22.50 33.87
N LEU A 14 -8.84 21.63 33.62
CA LEU A 14 -8.55 20.23 33.32
C LEU A 14 -9.64 19.72 32.41
N VAL A 15 -9.41 19.65 31.17
CA VAL A 15 -9.87 18.69 30.18
C VAL A 15 -9.69 19.29 28.78
N THR A 16 -8.49 19.23 28.20
CA THR A 16 -8.30 19.13 26.76
C THR A 16 -7.11 18.22 26.49
N ALA A 17 -7.19 16.98 26.95
CA ALA A 17 -6.41 15.90 26.39
C ALA A 17 -7.19 15.41 25.18
N THR A 18 -7.09 16.11 24.06
CA THR A 18 -7.64 15.68 22.78
C THR A 18 -6.81 14.56 22.22
N SER A 19 -7.41 13.43 22.16
CA SER A 19 -7.23 12.25 21.32
C SER A 19 -6.46 12.51 20.01
N SER A 20 -5.15 12.36 20.04
CA SER A 20 -4.31 12.22 18.87
C SER A 20 -3.89 10.75 18.74
N CYS A 21 -4.88 9.86 18.54
CA CYS A 21 -4.65 8.42 18.51
C CYS A 21 -5.45 7.73 17.41
N SER A 22 -5.21 8.06 16.12
CA SER A 22 -5.85 7.28 15.06
C SER A 22 -4.92 6.79 13.94
N ASN A 23 -3.72 7.36 13.79
CA ASN A 23 -2.84 6.98 12.67
C ASN A 23 -1.85 5.86 13.00
N GLU A 24 -1.46 5.68 14.26
CA GLU A 24 -0.50 4.63 14.63
C GLU A 24 -1.07 3.21 14.59
N SER A 25 -2.38 3.04 14.73
CA SER A 25 -2.99 1.72 14.79
C SER A 25 -3.07 1.02 13.42
N LEU A 26 -3.31 1.76 12.34
CA LEU A 26 -3.34 1.20 10.99
C LEU A 26 -1.95 0.72 10.56
N TYR A 27 -0.92 1.51 10.80
CA TYR A 27 0.47 1.21 10.48
C TYR A 27 0.95 -0.15 11.03
N ARG A 28 0.54 -0.51 12.25
CA ARG A 28 0.92 -1.78 12.89
C ARG A 28 0.16 -2.99 12.33
N ASN A 29 -0.92 -2.78 11.60
CA ASN A 29 -1.85 -3.82 11.18
C ASN A 29 -1.67 -4.28 9.75
N VAL A 30 -0.69 -3.78 8.99
CA VAL A 30 -0.39 -4.25 7.63
C VAL A 30 0.24 -5.62 7.69
N ALA A 31 -0.40 -6.61 7.06
CA ALA A 31 0.09 -7.98 6.94
C ALA A 31 0.89 -8.18 5.65
N GLN A 32 0.43 -7.59 4.55
CA GLN A 32 1.01 -7.80 3.22
C GLN A 32 0.71 -6.61 2.32
N VAL A 33 1.63 -6.31 1.43
CA VAL A 33 1.46 -5.36 0.33
C VAL A 33 1.72 -6.10 -0.98
N ASN A 34 0.77 -6.04 -1.89
CA ASN A 34 0.89 -6.58 -3.23
C ASN A 34 0.94 -5.43 -4.24
N TYR A 35 1.77 -5.58 -5.24
CA TYR A 35 1.91 -4.65 -6.34
C TYR A 35 2.01 -5.45 -7.64
N GLY A 36 1.44 -4.95 -8.72
CA GLY A 36 1.55 -5.64 -9.99
C GLY A 36 1.21 -4.77 -11.19
N THR A 37 1.52 -5.33 -12.35
CA THR A 37 1.23 -4.75 -13.67
C THR A 37 0.66 -5.82 -14.59
N SER A 38 -0.20 -5.41 -15.54
CA SER A 38 -0.67 -6.28 -16.61
C SER A 38 -0.89 -5.50 -17.91
N PHE A 39 -0.77 -6.21 -19.02
CA PHE A 39 -0.99 -5.67 -20.36
C PHE A 39 -1.85 -6.65 -21.14
N GLY A 40 -3.01 -6.20 -21.68
CA GLY A 40 -3.96 -7.02 -22.42
C GLY A 40 -3.37 -7.56 -23.71
N MET A 41 -2.82 -6.67 -24.55
CA MET A 41 -2.14 -7.02 -25.81
C MET A 41 -0.63 -7.17 -25.57
N CYS A 42 -0.20 -8.38 -25.19
CA CYS A 42 1.17 -8.66 -24.82
C CYS A 42 1.57 -10.08 -25.22
N VAL A 43 2.82 -10.26 -25.60
CA VAL A 43 3.47 -11.55 -25.87
C VAL A 43 4.53 -11.80 -24.79
N GLY A 44 4.57 -13.04 -24.27
CA GLY A 44 5.48 -13.39 -23.19
C GLY A 44 4.87 -13.10 -21.80
N TYR A 45 5.66 -12.56 -20.88
CA TYR A 45 5.23 -12.26 -19.51
C TYR A 45 4.44 -10.96 -19.44
N CYS A 46 3.14 -11.07 -19.49
CA CYS A 46 2.18 -9.97 -19.54
C CYS A 46 1.68 -9.53 -18.16
N LYS A 47 1.87 -10.37 -17.17
CA LYS A 47 1.53 -10.09 -15.76
C LYS A 47 2.77 -10.20 -14.89
N ARG A 48 2.97 -9.22 -14.05
CA ARG A 48 4.06 -9.19 -13.07
C ARG A 48 3.50 -8.80 -11.73
N ASP A 49 3.72 -9.65 -10.72
CA ASP A 49 3.24 -9.43 -9.36
C ASP A 49 4.40 -9.49 -8.37
N VAL A 50 4.35 -8.63 -7.38
CA VAL A 50 5.22 -8.65 -6.21
C VAL A 50 4.35 -8.67 -4.97
N SER A 51 4.61 -9.61 -4.09
CA SER A 51 3.98 -9.71 -2.78
C SER A 51 5.04 -9.54 -1.70
N ILE A 52 4.83 -8.61 -0.80
CA ILE A 52 5.80 -8.22 0.22
C ILE A 52 5.14 -8.37 1.59
N ASP A 53 5.73 -9.17 2.45
CA ASP A 53 5.40 -9.26 3.88
C ASP A 53 6.65 -9.07 4.74
N SER A 54 6.53 -9.22 6.06
CA SER A 54 7.63 -9.05 7.00
C SER A 54 8.72 -10.12 6.90
N VAL A 55 8.45 -11.22 6.19
CA VAL A 55 9.35 -12.37 6.08
C VAL A 55 9.90 -12.52 4.67
N TYR A 56 9.03 -12.39 3.66
CA TYR A 56 9.39 -12.65 2.29
C TYR A 56 8.87 -11.59 1.31
N THR A 57 9.67 -11.38 0.27
CA THR A 57 9.25 -10.72 -0.97
C THR A 57 9.20 -11.78 -2.07
N SER A 58 8.01 -12.04 -2.59
CA SER A 58 7.74 -13.02 -3.63
C SER A 58 7.45 -12.31 -4.94
N TYR A 59 7.99 -12.81 -6.02
CA TYR A 59 7.79 -12.30 -7.37
C TYR A 59 7.13 -13.37 -8.21
N SER A 60 6.21 -13.01 -9.08
CA SER A 60 5.64 -13.90 -10.08
C SER A 60 5.47 -13.22 -11.41
N CYS A 61 5.68 -13.97 -12.48
CA CYS A 61 5.48 -13.55 -13.85
C CYS A 61 4.66 -14.60 -14.58
N ALA A 62 3.67 -14.15 -15.33
CA ALA A 62 2.80 -15.04 -16.12
C ALA A 62 2.45 -14.41 -17.47
N GLY A 63 2.26 -15.26 -18.47
CA GLY A 63 1.67 -14.89 -19.75
C GLY A 63 0.17 -15.07 -19.79
N TRP A 64 -0.45 -14.67 -20.88
CA TRP A 64 -1.84 -15.02 -21.20
C TRP A 64 -1.93 -16.39 -21.89
N SER A 65 -0.90 -16.79 -22.64
CA SER A 65 -0.81 -18.09 -23.29
C SER A 65 -0.34 -19.15 -22.29
N LYS A 66 -0.89 -20.36 -22.42
CA LYS A 66 -0.42 -21.55 -21.68
C LYS A 66 0.99 -21.99 -22.09
N GLU A 67 1.51 -21.48 -23.20
CA GLU A 67 2.88 -21.74 -23.67
C GLU A 67 3.93 -20.96 -22.88
N VAL A 68 3.51 -19.93 -22.16
CA VAL A 68 4.39 -19.14 -21.29
C VAL A 68 4.30 -19.71 -19.87
N GLU A 69 5.28 -20.53 -19.49
CA GLU A 69 5.36 -21.11 -18.16
C GLU A 69 5.50 -20.00 -17.11
N PRO A 70 4.61 -19.93 -16.12
CA PRO A 70 4.73 -18.96 -15.03
C PRO A 70 6.03 -19.14 -14.25
N THR A 71 6.69 -18.06 -13.95
CA THR A 71 7.88 -18.08 -13.11
C THR A 71 7.59 -17.49 -11.74
N GLN A 72 8.24 -18.03 -10.73
CA GLN A 72 8.15 -17.53 -9.36
C GLN A 72 9.54 -17.51 -8.72
N SER A 73 9.80 -16.49 -7.95
CA SER A 73 10.98 -16.40 -7.11
C SER A 73 10.64 -15.77 -5.76
N LYS A 74 11.48 -16.02 -4.77
CA LYS A 74 11.23 -15.59 -3.40
C LYS A 74 12.54 -15.24 -2.72
N VAL A 75 12.59 -14.07 -2.09
CA VAL A 75 13.74 -13.62 -1.31
C VAL A 75 13.31 -13.19 0.08
N GLN A 76 14.21 -13.22 1.04
CA GLN A 76 13.93 -12.75 2.39
C GLN A 76 13.74 -11.22 2.39
N THR A 77 12.66 -10.74 2.99
CA THR A 77 12.41 -9.30 3.14
C THR A 77 13.27 -8.75 4.27
N THR A 78 14.06 -7.72 3.99
CA THR A 78 14.77 -7.01 5.06
C THR A 78 13.81 -6.15 5.87
N LYS A 79 14.08 -5.99 7.17
CA LYS A 79 13.29 -5.10 8.03
C LYS A 79 13.15 -3.69 7.46
N SER A 80 14.23 -3.15 6.92
CA SER A 80 14.24 -1.81 6.30
C SER A 80 13.33 -1.72 5.07
N ALA A 81 13.32 -2.74 4.20
CA ALA A 81 12.44 -2.78 3.04
C ALA A 81 10.97 -2.85 3.47
N TRP A 82 10.65 -3.72 4.45
CA TRP A 82 9.31 -3.86 4.98
C TRP A 82 8.80 -2.57 5.63
N ASP A 83 9.60 -1.94 6.49
CA ASP A 83 9.23 -0.70 7.14
C ASP A 83 9.01 0.43 6.13
N SER A 84 9.85 0.53 5.11
CA SER A 84 9.70 1.52 4.02
C SER A 84 8.37 1.36 3.29
N VAL A 85 8.00 0.13 2.92
CA VAL A 85 6.76 -0.14 2.19
C VAL A 85 5.54 0.14 3.06
N LYS A 86 5.56 -0.28 4.32
CA LYS A 86 4.47 -0.01 5.26
C LYS A 86 4.20 1.48 5.43
N VAL A 87 5.24 2.27 5.67
CA VAL A 87 5.11 3.73 5.87
C VAL A 87 4.45 4.41 4.68
N LEU A 88 4.83 4.03 3.46
CA LEU A 88 4.37 4.69 2.26
C LEU A 88 2.88 4.43 1.97
N ILE A 89 2.37 3.25 2.31
CA ILE A 89 1.01 2.82 1.93
C ILE A 89 0.03 2.94 3.10
N ASN A 90 0.55 3.06 4.31
CA ASN A 90 -0.27 3.05 5.51
C ASN A 90 -0.79 4.44 5.87
N ASN A 91 -1.58 5.02 5.01
CA ASN A 91 -2.34 6.21 5.35
C ASN A 91 -3.84 6.00 5.09
N LYS A 92 -4.66 6.69 5.85
CA LYS A 92 -6.12 6.64 5.70
C LYS A 92 -6.53 6.97 4.26
N ALA A 93 -5.83 7.87 3.60
CA ALA A 93 -6.11 8.29 2.23
C ALA A 93 -6.00 7.13 1.22
N PHE A 94 -5.14 6.12 1.45
CA PHE A 94 -5.09 4.94 0.59
C PHE A 94 -6.41 4.15 0.63
N PHE A 95 -6.96 3.92 1.82
CA PHE A 95 -8.18 3.14 2.01
C PHE A 95 -9.46 3.89 1.58
N GLU A 96 -9.36 5.20 1.33
CA GLU A 96 -10.45 6.03 0.81
C GLU A 96 -10.43 6.17 -0.72
N LEU A 97 -9.37 5.68 -1.39
CA LEU A 97 -9.30 5.70 -2.85
C LEU A 97 -10.34 4.74 -3.46
N PRO A 98 -10.93 5.08 -4.62
CA PRO A 98 -11.77 4.15 -5.34
C PRO A 98 -10.96 2.94 -5.82
N ALA A 99 -11.61 1.78 -5.93
CA ALA A 99 -10.96 0.55 -6.37
C ALA A 99 -10.41 0.63 -7.80
N THR A 100 -10.95 1.53 -8.63
CA THR A 100 -10.48 1.77 -10.00
C THR A 100 -10.38 3.27 -10.24
N ILE A 101 -9.26 3.71 -10.81
CA ILE A 101 -8.98 5.11 -11.13
C ILE A 101 -8.57 5.19 -12.60
N GLY A 102 -9.21 6.08 -13.35
CA GLY A 102 -9.01 6.19 -14.79
C GLY A 102 -9.58 5.02 -15.55
N CYS A 103 -8.92 4.60 -16.61
CA CYS A 103 -9.31 3.50 -17.48
C CYS A 103 -8.17 2.50 -17.62
N PRO A 104 -7.86 1.68 -16.57
CA PRO A 104 -6.78 0.71 -16.63
C PRO A 104 -6.98 -0.26 -17.81
N ASP A 105 -5.89 -0.50 -18.53
CA ASP A 105 -5.82 -1.36 -19.75
C ASP A 105 -6.69 -0.88 -20.94
N CYS A 106 -7.22 0.35 -20.90
CA CYS A 106 -7.89 0.93 -22.05
C CYS A 106 -6.90 1.17 -23.20
N ALA A 107 -7.31 0.87 -24.42
CA ALA A 107 -6.47 0.97 -25.62
C ALA A 107 -5.10 0.28 -25.47
N ASP A 108 -5.08 -0.85 -24.78
CA ASP A 108 -3.90 -1.68 -24.53
C ASP A 108 -2.78 -0.97 -23.75
N GLY A 109 -3.14 0.11 -23.04
CA GLY A 109 -2.20 0.93 -22.26
C GLY A 109 -1.63 0.25 -21.03
N GLY A 110 -2.20 -0.86 -20.62
CA GLY A 110 -1.81 -1.60 -19.43
C GLY A 110 -2.47 -1.09 -18.15
N ALA A 111 -2.44 -1.94 -17.15
CA ALA A 111 -2.91 -1.64 -15.79
C ALA A 111 -1.80 -1.83 -14.77
N GLU A 112 -1.88 -1.05 -13.72
CA GLU A 112 -1.01 -1.13 -12.55
C GLU A 112 -1.88 -1.13 -11.30
N TRP A 113 -1.48 -1.82 -10.25
CA TRP A 113 -2.27 -1.86 -9.01
C TRP A 113 -1.40 -2.00 -7.77
N VAL A 114 -1.99 -1.58 -6.66
CA VAL A 114 -1.50 -1.87 -5.32
C VAL A 114 -2.64 -2.39 -4.45
N GLU A 115 -2.36 -3.42 -3.66
CA GLU A 115 -3.28 -3.98 -2.68
C GLU A 115 -2.59 -4.04 -1.32
N VAL A 116 -3.29 -3.59 -0.29
CA VAL A 116 -2.87 -3.71 1.10
C VAL A 116 -3.78 -4.67 1.82
N LYS A 117 -3.20 -5.67 2.48
CA LYS A 117 -3.92 -6.60 3.36
C LYS A 117 -3.55 -6.30 4.80
N LEU A 118 -4.56 -6.19 5.66
CA LEU A 118 -4.41 -5.99 7.08
C LEU A 118 -4.44 -7.32 7.84
N LEU A 119 -3.88 -7.35 9.04
CA LEU A 119 -3.88 -8.54 9.91
C LEU A 119 -5.29 -9.05 10.28
N ASN A 120 -6.29 -8.19 10.25
CA ASN A 120 -7.69 -8.56 10.49
C ASN A 120 -8.39 -9.19 9.27
N GLY A 121 -7.68 -9.39 8.16
CA GLY A 121 -8.20 -9.94 6.91
C GLY A 121 -8.80 -8.89 5.96
N THR A 122 -8.96 -7.64 6.37
CA THR A 122 -9.39 -6.56 5.47
C THR A 122 -8.35 -6.35 4.36
N ALA A 123 -8.81 -6.22 3.13
CA ALA A 123 -7.96 -5.87 2.00
C ALA A 123 -8.57 -4.70 1.22
N HIS A 124 -7.70 -3.84 0.69
CA HIS A 124 -8.07 -2.79 -0.23
C HIS A 124 -7.13 -2.79 -1.43
N LYS A 125 -7.70 -2.80 -2.62
CA LYS A 125 -6.96 -2.81 -3.89
C LYS A 125 -7.36 -1.58 -4.71
N VAL A 126 -6.35 -0.88 -5.22
CA VAL A 126 -6.52 0.24 -6.16
C VAL A 126 -5.85 -0.12 -7.47
N VAL A 127 -6.60 -0.06 -8.56
CA VAL A 127 -6.14 -0.32 -9.93
C VAL A 127 -6.18 0.99 -10.70
N PHE A 128 -5.16 1.28 -11.48
CA PHE A 128 -5.06 2.51 -12.28
C PHE A 128 -4.30 2.24 -13.59
N GLU A 129 -4.32 3.20 -14.50
CA GLU A 129 -3.58 3.13 -15.75
C GLU A 129 -2.08 3.01 -15.50
N TYR A 130 -1.40 2.22 -16.30
CA TYR A 130 0.04 2.02 -16.19
C TYR A 130 0.81 3.34 -16.31
N TYR A 131 1.69 3.64 -15.35
CA TYR A 131 2.44 4.90 -15.21
C TYR A 131 1.58 6.16 -15.03
N ASN A 132 0.31 6.03 -14.65
CA ASN A 132 -0.58 7.15 -14.34
C ASN A 132 -1.18 7.00 -12.94
N GLU A 133 -0.32 6.80 -11.97
CA GLU A 133 -0.70 6.63 -10.58
C GLU A 133 -1.31 7.90 -9.97
N PRO A 134 -2.28 7.77 -9.05
CA PRO A 134 -2.80 8.89 -8.29
C PRO A 134 -1.70 9.63 -7.54
N GLN A 135 -1.79 10.96 -7.46
CA GLN A 135 -0.78 11.79 -6.80
C GLN A 135 -0.45 11.31 -5.38
N GLN A 136 -1.44 10.86 -4.64
CA GLN A 136 -1.28 10.35 -3.28
C GLN A 136 -0.43 9.06 -3.20
N LEU A 137 -0.31 8.33 -4.31
CA LEU A 137 0.42 7.05 -4.39
C LEU A 137 1.79 7.16 -5.06
N GLN A 138 2.16 8.30 -5.64
CA GLN A 138 3.38 8.45 -6.44
C GLN A 138 4.64 7.91 -5.74
N SER A 139 4.89 8.34 -4.50
CA SER A 139 6.06 7.89 -3.74
C SER A 139 6.02 6.38 -3.45
N SER A 140 4.82 5.85 -3.14
CA SER A 140 4.61 4.43 -2.85
C SER A 140 4.84 3.59 -4.09
N ILE A 141 4.25 3.98 -5.21
CA ILE A 141 4.36 3.27 -6.47
C ILE A 141 5.79 3.32 -7.01
N ALA A 142 6.47 4.46 -6.94
CA ALA A 142 7.88 4.56 -7.31
C ALA A 142 8.75 3.56 -6.53
N LYS A 143 8.50 3.41 -5.22
CA LYS A 143 9.21 2.42 -4.38
C LYS A 143 8.86 0.98 -4.74
N LEU A 144 7.60 0.69 -5.02
CA LEU A 144 7.15 -0.65 -5.40
C LEU A 144 7.69 -1.04 -6.78
N ARG A 145 7.72 -0.12 -7.76
CA ARG A 145 8.40 -0.31 -9.05
C ARG A 145 9.89 -0.62 -8.87
N GLN A 146 10.58 0.08 -7.98
CA GLN A 146 11.98 -0.19 -7.65
C GLN A 146 12.18 -1.61 -7.09
N ILE A 147 11.26 -2.07 -6.24
CA ILE A 147 11.33 -3.42 -5.68
C ILE A 147 11.03 -4.44 -6.78
N ALA A 148 9.98 -4.23 -7.57
CA ALA A 148 9.58 -5.13 -8.65
C ALA A 148 10.67 -5.28 -9.72
N GLY A 149 11.39 -4.20 -10.05
CA GLY A 149 12.48 -4.20 -11.03
C GLY A 149 13.73 -4.98 -10.60
N LYS A 150 13.82 -5.44 -9.35
CA LYS A 150 14.95 -6.28 -8.89
C LYS A 150 14.87 -7.72 -9.37
N ASN A 151 13.71 -8.16 -9.83
CA ASN A 151 13.52 -9.50 -10.37
C ASN A 151 12.95 -9.39 -11.79
N GLU A 152 13.81 -9.60 -12.76
CA GLU A 152 13.37 -9.70 -14.15
C GLU A 152 12.77 -11.08 -14.38
N CYS A 153 11.61 -11.10 -15.08
CA CYS A 153 11.02 -12.35 -15.56
C CYS A 153 11.96 -12.96 -16.63
N LYS A 154 12.66 -14.01 -16.28
CA LYS A 154 13.58 -14.76 -17.16
C LYS A 154 13.00 -16.11 -17.48
#